data_0e8fae2886ab5409241c4ffab756ffce
#
_entry.id   0e8fae2886ab5409241c4ffab756ffce
#
_cell.length_a   1.000
_cell.length_b   1.000
_cell.length_c   1.000
_cell.angle_alpha   90.00
_cell.angle_beta   90.00
_cell.angle_gamma   90.00
#
_symmetry.space_group_name_H-M   'P 1'
#
loop_
_entity.id
_entity.type
_entity.pdbx_description
1 polymer ?
#
loop_
_entity_poly.entity_id
_entity_poly.type
_entity_poly.pdbx_seq_one_letter_code
_entity_poly.pdbx_strand_id
1 'polypeptide(L)'
;KKESSNVFNNISTNLIDDFVKSIISSYENEKKIFICANGGGVSAVENFVVDMNMHPFVSEDKSETSEIERNKFAAVSLCNSGGTLTGITNDLGFENIYSEQIKFQALEGDTFMGISGSGTSKNIVKGVQTAKSIGLKTILITRNEEPSCLKDIDLLIPITGDSNFPGQTGKNNNNFHFEDVIIKLSHIACGLLKMHVQG
;
A
#
# COMPACT_ATOMS: atom_id res chain seq x y z
N LYS A 1 -1.73 11.32 -21.59
CA LYS A 1 -2.57 10.10 -21.60
C LYS A 1 -1.75 8.85 -21.97
N LYS A 2 -0.97 8.87 -23.06
CA LYS A 2 -0.17 7.68 -23.49
C LYS A 2 0.89 7.29 -22.43
N GLU A 3 1.59 8.23 -21.84
CA GLU A 3 2.68 7.98 -20.88
C GLU A 3 2.20 7.33 -19.59
N SER A 4 1.10 7.80 -18.99
CA SER A 4 0.50 7.16 -17.82
C SER A 4 0.06 5.72 -18.10
N SER A 5 -0.48 5.47 -19.30
CA SER A 5 -0.84 4.10 -19.73
C SER A 5 0.39 3.22 -19.91
N ASN A 6 1.50 3.76 -20.43
CA ASN A 6 2.73 3.01 -20.60
C ASN A 6 3.31 2.56 -19.26
N VAL A 7 3.35 3.44 -18.25
CA VAL A 7 3.84 3.08 -16.92
C VAL A 7 3.01 1.94 -16.30
N PHE A 8 1.68 2.01 -16.43
CA PHE A 8 0.81 0.93 -15.95
C PHE A 8 1.02 -0.39 -16.73
N ASN A 9 1.15 -0.31 -18.04
CA ASN A 9 1.33 -1.49 -18.90
C ASN A 9 2.67 -2.23 -18.68
N ASN A 10 3.64 -1.60 -18.02
CA ASN A 10 4.89 -2.24 -17.64
C ASN A 10 4.73 -3.19 -16.44
N ILE A 11 3.63 -3.10 -15.69
CA ILE A 11 3.35 -4.03 -14.60
C ILE A 11 2.80 -5.31 -15.20
N SER A 12 3.46 -6.44 -14.97
CA SER A 12 2.97 -7.72 -15.47
C SER A 12 1.63 -8.11 -14.83
N THR A 13 0.78 -8.79 -15.61
CA THR A 13 -0.50 -9.30 -15.10
C THR A 13 -0.31 -10.25 -13.93
N ASN A 14 0.73 -11.08 -13.95
CA ASN A 14 1.04 -11.98 -12.84
C ASN A 14 1.34 -11.22 -11.54
N LEU A 15 2.03 -10.09 -11.64
CA LEU A 15 2.35 -9.28 -10.47
C LEU A 15 1.11 -8.60 -9.88
N ILE A 16 0.18 -8.16 -10.73
CA ILE A 16 -1.13 -7.65 -10.29
C ILE A 16 -1.92 -8.76 -9.60
N ASP A 17 -1.91 -9.95 -10.18
CA ASP A 17 -2.57 -11.13 -9.62
C ASP A 17 -2.00 -11.51 -8.24
N ASP A 18 -0.67 -11.54 -8.08
CA ASP A 18 -0.01 -11.79 -6.80
C ASP A 18 -0.34 -10.72 -5.75
N PHE A 19 -0.46 -9.45 -6.17
CA PHE A 19 -0.89 -8.37 -5.30
C PHE A 19 -2.31 -8.57 -4.80
N VAL A 20 -3.24 -8.85 -5.70
CA VAL A 20 -4.65 -9.11 -5.38
C VAL A 20 -4.79 -10.34 -4.47
N LYS A 21 -4.09 -11.45 -4.79
CA LYS A 21 -4.06 -12.65 -3.93
C LYS A 21 -3.56 -12.36 -2.52
N SER A 22 -2.58 -11.44 -2.40
CA SER A 22 -2.09 -11.04 -1.08
C SER A 22 -3.16 -10.35 -0.24
N ILE A 23 -4.00 -9.52 -0.86
CA ILE A 23 -5.10 -8.82 -0.19
C ILE A 23 -6.22 -9.80 0.16
N ILE A 24 -6.63 -10.66 -0.78
CA ILE A 24 -7.62 -11.71 -0.55
C ILE A 24 -7.17 -12.64 0.59
N SER A 25 -5.91 -13.04 0.60
CA SER A 25 -5.34 -13.86 1.68
C SER A 25 -5.42 -13.17 3.04
N SER A 26 -5.24 -11.85 3.10
CA SER A 26 -5.42 -11.10 4.35
C SER A 26 -6.89 -11.14 4.82
N TYR A 27 -7.85 -11.03 3.89
CA TYR A 27 -9.27 -11.17 4.20
C TYR A 27 -9.61 -12.57 4.71
N GLU A 28 -9.22 -13.62 3.97
CA GLU A 28 -9.50 -15.02 4.32
C GLU A 28 -8.90 -15.46 5.66
N ASN A 29 -7.75 -14.89 6.03
CA ASN A 29 -7.05 -15.21 7.28
C ASN A 29 -7.36 -14.22 8.41
N GLU A 30 -8.36 -13.37 8.27
CA GLU A 30 -8.78 -12.41 9.29
C GLU A 30 -7.67 -11.43 9.70
N LYS A 31 -6.83 -11.03 8.76
CA LYS A 31 -5.66 -10.18 8.98
C LYS A 31 -5.89 -8.74 8.54
N LYS A 32 -5.18 -7.83 9.19
CA LYS A 32 -5.14 -6.42 8.83
C LYS A 32 -4.05 -6.12 7.81
N ILE A 33 -4.25 -5.05 7.05
CA ILE A 33 -3.24 -4.49 6.14
C ILE A 33 -2.89 -3.09 6.63
N PHE A 34 -1.68 -2.90 7.16
CA PHE A 34 -1.15 -1.61 7.59
C PHE A 34 -0.43 -0.94 6.43
N ILE A 35 -0.85 0.27 6.07
CA ILE A 35 -0.37 0.94 4.85
C ILE A 35 0.26 2.28 5.20
N CYS A 36 1.39 2.59 4.57
CA CYS A 36 2.08 3.86 4.76
C CYS A 36 2.73 4.39 3.48
N ALA A 37 2.86 5.71 3.42
CA ALA A 37 3.55 6.46 2.37
C ALA A 37 4.07 7.80 2.91
N ASN A 38 4.86 8.50 2.11
CA ASN A 38 5.26 9.88 2.38
C ASN A 38 4.67 10.86 1.35
N GLY A 39 4.47 12.09 1.77
CA GLY A 39 4.07 13.19 0.88
C GLY A 39 2.78 12.91 0.10
N GLY A 40 2.81 13.08 -1.23
CA GLY A 40 1.66 12.86 -2.11
C GLY A 40 1.10 11.44 -2.07
N GLY A 41 1.94 10.45 -1.82
CA GLY A 41 1.52 9.06 -1.66
C GLY A 41 0.55 8.81 -0.50
N VAL A 42 0.49 9.71 0.50
CA VAL A 42 -0.47 9.61 1.61
C VAL A 42 -1.91 9.68 1.09
N SER A 43 -2.20 10.52 0.11
CA SER A 43 -3.53 10.60 -0.50
C SER A 43 -3.95 9.27 -1.15
N ALA A 44 -3.01 8.57 -1.78
CA ALA A 44 -3.27 7.25 -2.34
C ALA A 44 -3.51 6.20 -1.24
N VAL A 45 -2.79 6.29 -0.10
CA VAL A 45 -3.04 5.42 1.07
C VAL A 45 -4.45 5.63 1.62
N GLU A 46 -4.88 6.87 1.83
CA GLU A 46 -6.22 7.16 2.37
C GLU A 46 -7.32 6.68 1.42
N ASN A 47 -7.16 6.88 0.10
CA ASN A 47 -8.09 6.35 -0.89
C ASN A 47 -8.14 4.82 -0.83
N PHE A 48 -6.99 4.14 -0.81
CA PHE A 48 -6.91 2.69 -0.70
C PHE A 48 -7.62 2.17 0.56
N VAL A 49 -7.39 2.82 1.71
CA VAL A 49 -7.96 2.41 2.99
C VAL A 49 -9.48 2.54 3.00
N VAL A 50 -10.04 3.65 2.53
CA VAL A 50 -11.50 3.82 2.49
C VAL A 50 -12.14 2.83 1.51
N ASP A 51 -11.54 2.64 0.34
CA ASP A 51 -12.07 1.74 -0.67
C ASP A 51 -12.07 0.29 -0.19
N MET A 52 -10.95 -0.20 0.37
CA MET A 52 -10.84 -1.56 0.89
C MET A 52 -11.77 -1.86 2.05
N ASN A 53 -12.01 -0.88 2.92
CA ASN A 53 -12.87 -1.05 4.08
C ASN A 53 -14.37 -0.92 3.76
N MET A 54 -14.73 -0.31 2.63
CA MET A 54 -16.11 -0.01 2.29
C MET A 54 -16.62 -0.80 1.09
N HIS A 55 -15.98 -0.67 -0.07
CA HIS A 55 -16.51 -1.17 -1.35
C HIS A 55 -16.80 -2.68 -1.40
N PRO A 56 -15.96 -3.57 -0.86
CA PRO A 56 -16.24 -5.01 -0.88
C PRO A 56 -17.49 -5.40 -0.08
N PHE A 57 -17.91 -4.55 0.86
CA PHE A 57 -18.93 -4.83 1.87
C PHE A 57 -20.19 -3.97 1.73
N VAL A 58 -20.44 -3.39 0.57
CA VAL A 58 -21.65 -2.64 0.27
C VAL A 58 -22.34 -3.20 -0.98
N SER A 59 -23.65 -3.01 -1.07
CA SER A 59 -24.47 -3.38 -2.23
C SER A 59 -23.92 -2.73 -3.54
N GLU A 60 -24.36 -3.23 -4.70
CA GLU A 60 -23.92 -2.67 -5.99
C GLU A 60 -24.27 -1.20 -6.14
N ASP A 61 -25.47 -0.81 -5.71
CA ASP A 61 -25.95 0.58 -5.74
C ASP A 61 -25.45 1.44 -4.58
N LYS A 62 -24.65 0.83 -3.66
CA LYS A 62 -24.07 1.48 -2.47
C LYS A 62 -25.09 2.03 -1.48
N SER A 63 -26.32 1.54 -1.50
CA SER A 63 -27.39 2.01 -0.62
C SER A 63 -27.38 1.32 0.74
N GLU A 64 -26.80 0.12 0.82
CA GLU A 64 -26.80 -0.72 2.03
C GLU A 64 -25.45 -1.38 2.26
N THR A 65 -25.13 -1.67 3.52
CA THR A 65 -24.05 -2.61 3.85
C THR A 65 -24.50 -4.03 3.52
N SER A 66 -23.65 -4.82 2.89
CA SER A 66 -23.92 -6.23 2.67
C SER A 66 -23.89 -7.00 4.01
N GLU A 67 -24.58 -8.12 4.07
CA GLU A 67 -24.53 -9.04 5.21
C GLU A 67 -23.21 -9.85 5.27
N ILE A 68 -22.27 -9.57 4.36
CA ILE A 68 -20.98 -10.25 4.27
C ILE A 68 -20.14 -9.94 5.50
N GLU A 69 -19.68 -10.98 6.15
CA GLU A 69 -18.82 -10.85 7.32
C GLU A 69 -17.46 -10.29 6.94
N ARG A 70 -17.00 -9.27 7.67
CA ARG A 70 -15.70 -8.63 7.42
C ARG A 70 -14.51 -9.42 7.96
N ASN A 71 -14.76 -10.49 8.72
CA ASN A 71 -13.75 -11.40 9.25
C ASN A 71 -12.56 -10.68 9.92
N LYS A 72 -12.79 -9.58 10.65
CA LYS A 72 -11.75 -8.72 11.23
C LYS A 72 -10.78 -8.09 10.21
N PHE A 73 -10.99 -8.31 8.93
CA PHE A 73 -10.21 -7.65 7.89
C PHE A 73 -10.38 -6.13 7.98
N ALA A 74 -9.27 -5.42 7.93
CA ALA A 74 -9.25 -3.97 7.83
C ALA A 74 -7.95 -3.50 7.16
N ALA A 75 -8.08 -2.55 6.24
CA ALA A 75 -6.97 -1.72 5.82
C ALA A 75 -6.81 -0.56 6.81
N VAL A 76 -5.60 -0.31 7.27
CA VAL A 76 -5.29 0.67 8.32
C VAL A 76 -4.22 1.63 7.82
N SER A 77 -4.53 2.92 7.77
CA SER A 77 -3.54 3.95 7.46
C SER A 77 -2.66 4.23 8.66
N LEU A 78 -1.35 4.21 8.46
CA LEU A 78 -0.37 4.69 9.44
C LEU A 78 -0.04 6.17 9.26
N CYS A 79 -0.72 6.87 8.34
CA CYS A 79 -0.42 8.26 7.96
C CYS A 79 -1.39 9.28 8.57
N ASN A 80 -2.52 8.88 9.13
CA ASN A 80 -3.66 9.76 9.41
C ASN A 80 -3.67 10.38 10.83
N SER A 81 -2.85 9.92 11.75
CA SER A 81 -2.79 10.47 13.12
C SER A 81 -1.70 11.52 13.26
N GLY A 82 -2.05 12.79 13.13
CA GLY A 82 -1.10 13.90 13.31
C GLY A 82 -0.39 13.88 14.66
N GLY A 83 -1.10 13.55 15.74
CA GLY A 83 -0.52 13.42 17.08
C GLY A 83 0.50 12.29 17.17
N THR A 84 0.18 11.11 16.63
CA THR A 84 1.11 9.96 16.60
C THR A 84 2.35 10.26 15.78
N LEU A 85 2.17 10.81 14.57
CA LEU A 85 3.30 11.14 13.68
C LEU A 85 4.23 12.18 14.30
N THR A 86 3.68 13.25 14.85
CA THR A 86 4.49 14.32 15.46
C THR A 86 5.13 13.90 16.78
N GLY A 87 4.43 13.13 17.61
CA GLY A 87 4.96 12.60 18.85
C GLY A 87 6.14 11.66 18.62
N ILE A 88 5.98 10.66 17.77
CA ILE A 88 7.07 9.73 17.44
C ILE A 88 8.23 10.49 16.77
N THR A 89 7.94 11.43 15.87
CA THR A 89 9.00 12.24 15.24
C THR A 89 9.81 13.04 16.26
N ASN A 90 9.11 13.69 17.21
CA ASN A 90 9.76 14.51 18.23
C ASN A 90 10.63 13.70 19.19
N ASP A 91 10.14 12.53 19.60
CA ASP A 91 10.77 11.76 20.69
C ASP A 91 11.77 10.72 20.15
N LEU A 92 11.50 10.12 19.00
CA LEU A 92 12.24 8.97 18.47
C LEU A 92 12.84 9.20 17.09
N GLY A 93 12.50 10.31 16.42
CA GLY A 93 12.93 10.63 15.07
C GLY A 93 11.98 10.13 13.98
N PHE A 94 12.00 10.84 12.84
CA PHE A 94 11.12 10.62 11.69
C PHE A 94 11.20 9.20 11.12
N GLU A 95 12.39 8.59 11.14
CA GLU A 95 12.58 7.23 10.62
C GLU A 95 11.82 6.16 11.41
N ASN A 96 11.30 6.48 12.60
CA ASN A 96 10.59 5.56 13.47
C ASN A 96 9.06 5.63 13.35
N ILE A 97 8.51 6.59 12.60
CA ILE A 97 7.08 6.87 12.59
C ILE A 97 6.20 5.66 12.23
N TYR A 98 6.65 4.80 11.34
CA TYR A 98 5.89 3.61 10.93
C TYR A 98 6.28 2.37 11.73
N SER A 99 7.56 2.17 11.99
CA SER A 99 8.05 1.05 12.78
C SER A 99 7.47 1.00 14.18
N GLU A 100 7.35 2.14 14.86
CA GLU A 100 6.76 2.19 16.20
C GLU A 100 5.25 1.93 16.15
N GLN A 101 4.54 2.47 15.17
CA GLN A 101 3.10 2.24 15.05
C GLN A 101 2.77 0.75 14.86
N ILE A 102 3.50 0.01 14.02
CA ILE A 102 3.24 -1.41 13.83
C ILE A 102 3.58 -2.24 15.06
N LYS A 103 4.58 -1.88 15.86
CA LYS A 103 4.92 -2.59 17.10
C LYS A 103 3.77 -2.64 18.12
N PHE A 104 2.95 -1.59 18.18
CA PHE A 104 1.83 -1.58 19.13
C PHE A 104 0.46 -1.85 18.52
N GLN A 105 0.35 -1.94 17.19
CA GLN A 105 -0.94 -2.16 16.53
C GLN A 105 -1.04 -3.52 15.82
N ALA A 106 0.07 -4.02 15.27
CA ALA A 106 0.07 -5.18 14.42
C ALA A 106 0.26 -6.50 15.20
N LEU A 107 -0.30 -7.56 14.66
CA LEU A 107 -0.13 -8.92 15.14
C LEU A 107 0.56 -9.77 14.08
N GLU A 108 1.21 -10.86 14.51
CA GLU A 108 1.80 -11.84 13.59
C GLU A 108 0.81 -12.30 12.51
N GLY A 109 1.27 -12.35 11.27
CA GLY A 109 0.47 -12.71 10.11
C GLY A 109 -0.30 -11.55 9.47
N ASP A 110 -0.37 -10.36 10.10
CA ASP A 110 -0.85 -9.15 9.44
C ASP A 110 0.04 -8.77 8.26
N THR A 111 -0.40 -7.86 7.42
CA THR A 111 0.35 -7.36 6.26
C THR A 111 0.81 -5.93 6.48
N PHE A 112 2.05 -5.63 6.15
CA PHE A 112 2.58 -4.26 6.05
C PHE A 112 2.80 -3.91 4.57
N MET A 113 2.24 -2.80 4.13
CA MET A 113 2.38 -2.29 2.77
C MET A 113 3.03 -0.90 2.81
N GLY A 114 4.28 -0.82 2.35
CA GLY A 114 4.99 0.44 2.17
C GLY A 114 4.84 0.97 0.75
N ILE A 115 4.65 2.27 0.59
CA ILE A 115 4.66 2.96 -0.71
C ILE A 115 5.79 3.99 -0.69
N SER A 116 6.79 3.80 -1.56
CA SER A 116 7.96 4.67 -1.62
C SER A 116 8.49 4.79 -3.03
N GLY A 117 8.34 5.96 -3.65
CA GLY A 117 8.85 6.19 -5.01
C GLY A 117 10.35 5.89 -5.16
N SER A 118 11.17 6.22 -4.18
CA SER A 118 12.62 5.95 -4.20
C SER A 118 13.01 4.54 -3.74
N GLY A 119 12.18 3.86 -2.96
CA GLY A 119 12.53 2.60 -2.31
C GLY A 119 13.61 2.72 -1.20
N THR A 120 13.99 3.96 -0.83
CA THR A 120 15.08 4.24 0.12
C THR A 120 14.66 5.14 1.27
N SER A 121 13.39 5.55 1.36
CA SER A 121 12.88 6.38 2.45
C SER A 121 13.07 5.68 3.79
N LYS A 122 13.86 6.25 4.69
CA LYS A 122 14.30 5.59 5.94
C LYS A 122 13.15 5.07 6.81
N ASN A 123 12.05 5.84 6.92
CA ASN A 123 10.88 5.45 7.69
C ASN A 123 10.13 4.26 7.06
N ILE A 124 10.01 4.21 5.73
CA ILE A 124 9.41 3.08 5.01
C ILE A 124 10.31 1.84 5.14
N VAL A 125 11.60 1.98 4.88
CA VAL A 125 12.58 0.89 4.99
C VAL A 125 12.57 0.28 6.39
N LYS A 126 12.60 1.12 7.43
CA LYS A 126 12.55 0.68 8.83
C LYS A 126 11.22 0.02 9.17
N GLY A 127 10.11 0.54 8.61
CA GLY A 127 8.78 -0.09 8.70
C GLY A 127 8.78 -1.51 8.14
N VAL A 128 9.30 -1.71 6.90
CA VAL A 128 9.43 -3.04 6.26
C VAL A 128 10.27 -3.99 7.13
N GLN A 129 11.45 -3.55 7.57
CA GLN A 129 12.35 -4.36 8.40
C GLN A 129 11.71 -4.77 9.72
N THR A 130 11.05 -3.84 10.40
CA THR A 130 10.34 -4.12 11.64
C THR A 130 9.17 -5.06 11.42
N ALA A 131 8.35 -4.82 10.39
CA ALA A 131 7.24 -5.69 10.02
C ALA A 131 7.71 -7.14 9.78
N LYS A 132 8.78 -7.31 9.00
CA LYS A 132 9.38 -8.63 8.75
C LYS A 132 9.84 -9.31 10.05
N SER A 133 10.49 -8.54 10.93
CA SER A 133 11.04 -9.09 12.20
C SER A 133 9.98 -9.57 13.19
N ILE A 134 8.75 -9.05 13.11
CA ILE A 134 7.62 -9.45 13.98
C ILE A 134 6.59 -10.32 13.26
N GLY A 135 6.97 -10.92 12.11
CA GLY A 135 6.17 -11.91 11.42
C GLY A 135 5.04 -11.40 10.55
N LEU A 136 5.09 -10.13 10.10
CA LEU A 136 4.14 -9.61 9.12
C LEU A 136 4.57 -10.01 7.70
N LYS A 137 3.59 -10.17 6.82
CA LYS A 137 3.81 -10.18 5.38
C LYS A 137 4.17 -8.77 4.91
N THR A 138 5.18 -8.64 4.07
CA THR A 138 5.70 -7.33 3.65
C THR A 138 5.52 -7.12 2.15
N ILE A 139 4.88 -6.00 1.79
CA ILE A 139 4.67 -5.55 0.42
C ILE A 139 5.34 -4.18 0.27
N LEU A 140 6.09 -3.97 -0.79
CA LEU A 140 6.62 -2.65 -1.15
C LEU A 140 6.22 -2.30 -2.59
N ILE A 141 5.56 -1.15 -2.75
CA ILE A 141 5.27 -0.53 -4.04
C ILE A 141 6.27 0.60 -4.26
N THR A 142 7.06 0.53 -5.32
CA THR A 142 8.16 1.48 -5.56
C THR A 142 8.48 1.62 -7.04
N ARG A 143 9.24 2.66 -7.42
CA ARG A 143 9.83 2.81 -8.76
C ARG A 143 11.21 2.13 -8.88
N ASN A 144 11.71 1.59 -7.77
CA ASN A 144 13.05 1.03 -7.68
C ASN A 144 12.97 -0.51 -7.62
N GLU A 145 13.59 -1.18 -8.57
CA GLU A 145 13.66 -2.66 -8.62
C GLU A 145 14.61 -3.25 -7.57
N GLU A 146 15.52 -2.44 -7.03
CA GLU A 146 16.49 -2.84 -6.01
C GLU A 146 16.42 -1.92 -4.78
N PRO A 147 15.29 -1.91 -4.03
CA PRO A 147 15.18 -1.10 -2.82
C PRO A 147 16.15 -1.61 -1.73
N SER A 148 16.58 -0.71 -0.85
CA SER A 148 17.58 -1.04 0.18
C SER A 148 17.14 -2.11 1.19
N CYS A 149 15.84 -2.40 1.27
CA CYS A 149 15.27 -3.47 2.12
C CYS A 149 14.78 -4.69 1.33
N LEU A 150 15.28 -4.92 0.12
CA LEU A 150 14.82 -5.99 -0.79
C LEU A 150 14.72 -7.37 -0.10
N LYS A 151 15.70 -7.72 0.72
CA LYS A 151 15.73 -9.01 1.45
C LYS A 151 14.60 -9.20 2.46
N ASP A 152 13.98 -8.10 2.89
CA ASP A 152 12.92 -8.09 3.89
C ASP A 152 11.51 -7.96 3.26
N ILE A 153 11.42 -8.02 1.91
CA ILE A 153 10.17 -7.86 1.15
C ILE A 153 9.70 -9.23 0.65
N ASP A 154 8.44 -9.57 0.96
CA ASP A 154 7.80 -10.79 0.44
C ASP A 154 7.19 -10.56 -0.96
N LEU A 155 6.66 -9.37 -1.22
CA LEU A 155 6.14 -8.98 -2.53
C LEU A 155 6.60 -7.57 -2.91
N LEU A 156 7.48 -7.48 -3.90
CA LEU A 156 7.90 -6.21 -4.51
C LEU A 156 7.03 -5.92 -5.72
N ILE A 157 6.48 -4.70 -5.78
CA ILE A 157 5.73 -4.20 -6.94
C ILE A 157 6.49 -3.01 -7.53
N PRO A 158 7.39 -3.25 -8.50
CA PRO A 158 8.11 -2.20 -9.17
C PRO A 158 7.20 -1.55 -10.23
N ILE A 159 6.96 -0.25 -10.07
CA ILE A 159 6.26 0.58 -11.06
C ILE A 159 7.33 1.36 -11.82
N THR A 160 7.92 0.73 -12.81
CA THR A 160 9.03 1.28 -13.61
C THR A 160 8.53 1.82 -14.95
N GLY A 161 9.37 2.60 -15.59
CA GLY A 161 9.15 3.11 -16.94
C GLY A 161 9.50 4.59 -17.07
N ASP A 162 9.89 4.95 -18.28
CA ASP A 162 10.16 6.34 -18.64
C ASP A 162 8.85 7.03 -18.98
N SER A 163 8.52 8.05 -18.21
CA SER A 163 7.43 8.95 -18.50
C SER A 163 7.81 10.38 -18.10
N ASN A 164 7.35 11.34 -18.88
CA ASN A 164 7.58 12.75 -18.60
C ASN A 164 6.27 13.41 -18.18
N PHE A 165 6.21 13.79 -16.91
CA PHE A 165 5.13 14.64 -16.44
C PHE A 165 5.57 16.11 -16.53
N PRO A 166 4.69 17.03 -17.01
CA PRO A 166 5.04 18.45 -17.08
C PRO A 166 5.57 18.98 -15.76
N GLY A 167 6.73 19.62 -15.78
CA GLY A 167 7.37 20.18 -14.59
C GLY A 167 8.16 19.19 -13.74
N GLN A 168 8.20 17.91 -14.08
CA GLN A 168 9.05 16.90 -13.43
C GLN A 168 10.25 16.53 -14.32
N THR A 169 11.42 16.40 -13.72
CA THR A 169 12.68 16.14 -14.44
C THR A 169 13.57 15.17 -13.68
N GLY A 170 14.55 14.57 -14.38
CA GLY A 170 15.54 13.68 -13.79
C GLY A 170 14.91 12.43 -13.16
N LYS A 171 15.38 12.07 -11.97
CA LYS A 171 14.92 10.86 -11.24
C LYS A 171 13.46 10.91 -10.81
N ASN A 172 12.78 12.06 -10.91
CA ASN A 172 11.39 12.26 -10.51
C ASN A 172 10.46 12.48 -11.71
N ASN A 173 10.91 12.30 -12.94
CA ASN A 173 10.14 12.56 -14.14
C ASN A 173 8.79 11.82 -14.22
N ASN A 174 8.69 10.65 -13.62
CA ASN A 174 7.49 9.81 -13.58
C ASN A 174 6.77 9.77 -12.22
N ASN A 175 7.13 10.63 -11.26
CA ASN A 175 6.59 10.53 -9.89
C ASN A 175 5.07 10.66 -9.83
N PHE A 176 4.46 11.61 -10.53
CA PHE A 176 3.00 11.76 -10.55
C PHE A 176 2.30 10.59 -11.28
N HIS A 177 2.90 10.07 -12.34
CA HIS A 177 2.39 8.85 -12.97
C HIS A 177 2.48 7.61 -12.05
N PHE A 178 3.51 7.53 -11.22
CA PHE A 178 3.62 6.51 -10.19
C PHE A 178 2.46 6.59 -9.19
N GLU A 179 2.16 7.79 -8.68
CA GLU A 179 1.05 8.02 -7.75
C GLU A 179 -0.30 7.67 -8.40
N ASP A 180 -0.54 8.06 -9.67
CA ASP A 180 -1.73 7.68 -10.44
C ASP A 180 -1.88 6.16 -10.58
N VAL A 181 -0.78 5.45 -10.81
CA VAL A 181 -0.78 3.98 -10.97
C VAL A 181 -1.11 3.28 -9.66
N ILE A 182 -0.67 3.79 -8.51
CA ILE A 182 -1.03 3.23 -7.20
C ILE A 182 -2.55 3.24 -7.01
N ILE A 183 -3.21 4.35 -7.37
CA ILE A 183 -4.68 4.46 -7.29
C ILE A 183 -5.36 3.43 -8.22
N LYS A 184 -4.84 3.23 -9.43
CA LYS A 184 -5.36 2.19 -10.34
C LYS A 184 -5.22 0.78 -9.74
N LEU A 185 -4.08 0.46 -9.14
CA LEU A 185 -3.87 -0.83 -8.48
C LEU A 185 -4.82 -1.03 -7.32
N SER A 186 -5.06 0.02 -6.53
CA SER A 186 -6.00 -0.02 -5.40
C SER A 186 -7.43 -0.32 -5.88
N HIS A 187 -7.90 0.34 -6.94
CA HIS A 187 -9.23 0.10 -7.51
C HIS A 187 -9.38 -1.31 -8.08
N ILE A 188 -8.36 -1.84 -8.77
CA ILE A 188 -8.37 -3.22 -9.28
C ILE A 188 -8.47 -4.21 -8.12
N ALA A 189 -7.63 -4.05 -7.11
CA ALA A 189 -7.62 -4.93 -5.95
C ALA A 189 -8.94 -4.87 -5.17
N CYS A 190 -9.51 -3.67 -4.99
CA CYS A 190 -10.80 -3.47 -4.35
C CYS A 190 -11.95 -4.15 -5.14
N GLY A 191 -11.98 -3.98 -6.45
CA GLY A 191 -12.99 -4.61 -7.32
C GLY A 191 -12.90 -6.13 -7.29
N LEU A 192 -11.70 -6.69 -7.37
CA LEU A 192 -11.50 -8.14 -7.33
C LEU A 192 -11.74 -8.72 -5.93
N LEU A 193 -11.41 -8.01 -4.86
CA LEU A 193 -11.81 -8.40 -3.52
C LEU A 193 -13.34 -8.42 -3.39
N LYS A 194 -14.03 -7.38 -3.91
CA LYS A 194 -15.50 -7.36 -3.92
C LYS A 194 -16.10 -8.59 -4.62
N MET A 195 -15.60 -8.92 -5.81
CA MET A 195 -16.04 -10.12 -6.54
C MET A 195 -15.78 -11.39 -5.75
N HIS A 196 -14.65 -11.47 -5.05
CA HIS A 196 -14.30 -12.66 -4.24
C HIS A 196 -15.20 -12.82 -3.02
N VAL A 197 -15.52 -11.73 -2.32
CA VAL A 197 -16.33 -11.81 -1.09
C VAL A 197 -17.85 -11.89 -1.33
N GLN A 198 -18.29 -11.47 -2.50
CA GLN A 198 -19.71 -11.50 -2.88
C GLN A 198 -20.10 -12.75 -3.69
N GLY A 199 -19.13 -13.61 -4.09
CA GLY A 199 -19.37 -14.87 -4.82
C GLY A 199 -19.53 -14.66 -6.29
#